data_68e57109605abcb6086ef1ad923f7931
#
_entry.id   68e57109605abcb6086ef1ad923f7931
#
_cell.length_a   1.000
_cell.length_b   1.000
_cell.length_c   1.000
_cell.angle_alpha   90.00
_cell.angle_beta   90.00
_cell.angle_gamma   90.00
#
_symmetry.space_group_name_H-M   'P 1'
#
loop_
_entity.id
_entity.type
_entity.pdbx_description
1 polymer ?
#
loop_
_entity_poly.entity_id
_entity_poly.type
_entity_poly.pdbx_seq_one_letter_code
_entity_poly.pdbx_strand_id
1 'polypeptide(L)'
;MTPTSRNIRRLGGTVAALAFFTTIWPADRAEPQATDLVVQGRQALDADKADEAITIFEKAVASDPKDPAALAWLGSAQVRKARTAPIFDRPGWVRKGFNTLDEAVERFPSAFIVYMVRGTTAINVPDLFKKAPVAITDLSTVIAMREKDPKAIPDSVMPSVYLYLGVAYKKNGQSDHARAAWEQGRKLYPSAPETPAIEKELRSL
;
A
#
# COMPACT_ATOMS: atom_id res chain seq x y z
N MET A 1 37.60 -76.96 -51.19
CA MET A 1 38.40 -76.21 -50.20
C MET A 1 37.48 -75.22 -49.51
N THR A 2 37.13 -75.55 -48.30
CA THR A 2 36.27 -74.72 -47.40
C THR A 2 37.17 -73.79 -46.60
N PRO A 3 36.61 -72.64 -46.16
CA PRO A 3 36.83 -72.21 -44.79
C PRO A 3 35.60 -71.78 -44.06
N THR A 4 35.36 -72.43 -42.98
CA THR A 4 35.13 -72.05 -41.60
C THR A 4 34.30 -70.80 -41.31
N SER A 5 33.06 -71.03 -40.84
CA SER A 5 32.22 -70.13 -40.21
C SER A 5 32.69 -69.71 -38.80
N ARG A 6 32.74 -68.45 -38.46
CA ARG A 6 32.87 -67.92 -37.11
C ARG A 6 31.56 -67.29 -36.65
N ASN A 7 30.97 -67.94 -35.68
CA ASN A 7 29.82 -67.44 -34.90
C ASN A 7 30.23 -66.18 -34.12
N ILE A 8 29.52 -65.07 -34.35
CA ILE A 8 29.54 -63.89 -33.47
C ILE A 8 28.22 -63.84 -32.72
N ARG A 9 28.29 -64.07 -31.42
CA ARG A 9 27.18 -63.92 -30.48
C ARG A 9 26.73 -62.47 -30.44
N ARG A 10 25.46 -62.22 -30.74
CA ARG A 10 24.80 -60.94 -30.50
C ARG A 10 24.53 -60.83 -29.01
N LEU A 11 25.21 -59.90 -28.34
CA LEU A 11 24.83 -59.40 -27.03
C LEU A 11 23.67 -58.42 -27.18
N GLY A 12 22.50 -58.79 -26.66
CA GLY A 12 21.34 -57.94 -26.58
C GLY A 12 21.57 -56.85 -25.53
N GLY A 13 21.79 -55.64 -25.98
CA GLY A 13 21.73 -54.42 -25.11
C GLY A 13 20.34 -53.92 -25.06
N THR A 14 19.67 -54.08 -23.94
CA THR A 14 18.36 -53.47 -23.65
C THR A 14 18.61 -51.98 -23.43
N VAL A 15 18.19 -51.14 -24.38
CA VAL A 15 18.19 -49.67 -24.22
C VAL A 15 16.96 -49.34 -23.40
N ALA A 16 17.16 -49.05 -22.13
CA ALA A 16 16.12 -48.47 -21.28
C ALA A 16 15.81 -47.04 -21.76
N ALA A 17 14.65 -46.87 -22.37
CA ALA A 17 14.13 -45.56 -22.70
C ALA A 17 13.78 -44.84 -21.42
N LEU A 18 14.61 -43.87 -20.97
CA LEU A 18 14.26 -42.90 -19.96
C LEU A 18 13.22 -41.95 -20.56
N ALA A 19 11.94 -42.23 -20.24
CA ALA A 19 10.87 -41.29 -20.49
C ALA A 19 11.08 -40.06 -19.59
N PHE A 20 11.59 -38.99 -20.18
CA PHE A 20 11.52 -37.66 -19.56
C PHE A 20 10.04 -37.27 -19.47
N PHE A 21 9.44 -37.44 -18.30
CA PHE A 21 8.22 -36.75 -17.94
C PHE A 21 8.54 -35.26 -17.85
N THR A 22 8.47 -34.55 -18.97
CA THR A 22 8.30 -33.10 -18.95
C THR A 22 6.90 -32.84 -18.42
N THR A 23 6.77 -32.67 -17.10
CA THR A 23 5.61 -32.02 -16.51
C THR A 23 5.51 -30.65 -17.17
N ILE A 24 4.60 -30.53 -18.14
CA ILE A 24 4.17 -29.25 -18.67
C ILE A 24 3.44 -28.57 -17.51
N TRP A 25 4.19 -27.79 -16.73
CA TRP A 25 3.63 -26.81 -15.82
C TRP A 25 2.95 -25.76 -16.71
N PRO A 26 1.65 -25.48 -16.52
CA PRO A 26 1.01 -24.42 -17.28
C PRO A 26 1.67 -23.09 -16.86
N ALA A 27 2.63 -22.64 -17.67
CA ALA A 27 3.38 -21.41 -17.48
C ALA A 27 2.57 -20.19 -17.94
N ASP A 28 1.27 -20.12 -17.60
CA ASP A 28 0.43 -19.03 -18.09
C ASP A 28 -0.54 -18.49 -17.03
N ARG A 29 -0.04 -18.33 -15.81
CA ARG A 29 -0.52 -17.31 -14.89
C ARG A 29 0.69 -16.45 -14.56
N ALA A 30 0.85 -15.34 -15.30
CA ALA A 30 1.75 -14.29 -14.87
C ALA A 30 1.42 -13.98 -13.40
N GLU A 31 2.40 -14.14 -12.50
CA GLU A 31 2.24 -13.71 -11.11
C GLU A 31 1.82 -12.24 -11.13
N PRO A 32 0.78 -11.83 -10.38
CA PRO A 32 0.35 -10.44 -10.34
C PRO A 32 1.54 -9.56 -9.96
N GLN A 33 1.76 -8.50 -10.74
CA GLN A 33 2.82 -7.55 -10.42
C GLN A 33 2.48 -6.83 -9.09
N ALA A 34 3.50 -6.33 -8.38
CA ALA A 34 3.31 -5.65 -7.10
C ALA A 34 2.27 -4.52 -7.19
N THR A 35 2.27 -3.76 -8.27
CA THR A 35 1.28 -2.71 -8.54
C THR A 35 -0.14 -3.24 -8.61
N ASP A 36 -0.37 -4.40 -9.25
CA ASP A 36 -1.70 -5.02 -9.32
C ASP A 36 -2.15 -5.50 -7.94
N LEU A 37 -1.23 -6.05 -7.14
CA LEU A 37 -1.50 -6.47 -5.77
C LEU A 37 -1.85 -5.26 -4.88
N VAL A 38 -1.19 -4.11 -5.06
CA VAL A 38 -1.55 -2.89 -4.32
C VAL A 38 -2.97 -2.44 -4.65
N VAL A 39 -3.37 -2.48 -5.92
CA VAL A 39 -4.75 -2.16 -6.32
C VAL A 39 -5.75 -3.13 -5.70
N GLN A 40 -5.49 -4.44 -5.77
CA GLN A 40 -6.36 -5.48 -5.17
C GLN A 40 -6.46 -5.32 -3.64
N GLY A 41 -5.35 -5.08 -2.95
CA GLY A 41 -5.33 -4.86 -1.51
C GLY A 41 -6.15 -3.63 -1.08
N ARG A 42 -6.08 -2.55 -1.86
CA ARG A 42 -6.92 -1.37 -1.64
C ARG A 42 -8.40 -1.66 -1.84
N GLN A 43 -8.78 -2.41 -2.87
CA GLN A 43 -10.15 -2.86 -3.08
C GLN A 43 -10.66 -3.71 -1.90
N ALA A 44 -9.83 -4.59 -1.35
CA ALA A 44 -10.16 -5.35 -0.15
C ALA A 44 -10.37 -4.42 1.07
N LEU A 45 -9.53 -3.37 1.23
CA LEU A 45 -9.76 -2.35 2.27
C LEU A 45 -11.07 -1.59 2.08
N ASP A 46 -11.41 -1.19 0.86
CA ASP A 46 -12.65 -0.48 0.55
C ASP A 46 -13.89 -1.36 0.84
N ALA A 47 -13.74 -2.69 0.70
CA ALA A 47 -14.73 -3.68 1.10
C ALA A 47 -14.71 -4.03 2.61
N ASP A 48 -13.92 -3.32 3.44
CA ASP A 48 -13.72 -3.53 4.89
C ASP A 48 -13.16 -4.92 5.26
N LYS A 49 -12.44 -5.56 4.32
CA LYS A 49 -11.82 -6.89 4.45
C LYS A 49 -10.35 -6.76 4.85
N ALA A 50 -10.08 -6.32 6.07
CA ALA A 50 -8.73 -6.01 6.52
C ALA A 50 -7.78 -7.22 6.49
N ASP A 51 -8.23 -8.43 6.82
CA ASP A 51 -7.39 -9.64 6.80
C ASP A 51 -6.98 -10.03 5.38
N GLU A 52 -7.92 -9.96 4.43
CA GLU A 52 -7.64 -10.20 3.02
C GLU A 52 -6.64 -9.15 2.49
N ALA A 53 -6.85 -7.88 2.83
CA ALA A 53 -5.95 -6.80 2.45
C ALA A 53 -4.53 -7.00 2.99
N ILE A 54 -4.37 -7.38 4.27
CA ILE A 54 -3.06 -7.68 4.86
C ILE A 54 -2.35 -8.77 4.06
N THR A 55 -3.05 -9.89 3.79
CA THR A 55 -2.48 -11.00 3.01
C THR A 55 -2.02 -10.56 1.62
N ILE A 56 -2.81 -9.72 0.94
CA ILE A 56 -2.49 -9.22 -0.40
C ILE A 56 -1.28 -8.27 -0.34
N PHE A 57 -1.24 -7.33 0.62
CA PHE A 57 -0.11 -6.41 0.75
C PHE A 57 1.17 -7.11 1.21
N GLU A 58 1.10 -8.15 2.04
CA GLU A 58 2.28 -8.98 2.37
C GLU A 58 2.86 -9.64 1.11
N LYS A 59 2.01 -10.13 0.20
CA LYS A 59 2.45 -10.64 -1.11
C LYS A 59 3.04 -9.52 -1.98
N ALA A 60 2.45 -8.32 -1.98
CA ALA A 60 2.98 -7.19 -2.73
C ALA A 60 4.39 -6.80 -2.25
N VAL A 61 4.59 -6.69 -0.93
CA VAL A 61 5.90 -6.40 -0.32
C VAL A 61 6.92 -7.50 -0.61
N ALA A 62 6.50 -8.77 -0.63
CA ALA A 62 7.38 -9.90 -0.97
C ALA A 62 7.76 -9.90 -2.45
N SER A 63 6.84 -9.50 -3.34
CA SER A 63 7.06 -9.42 -4.79
C SER A 63 7.99 -8.25 -5.17
N ASP A 64 7.79 -7.09 -4.55
CA ASP A 64 8.67 -5.92 -4.70
C ASP A 64 8.92 -5.24 -3.34
N PRO A 65 10.02 -5.59 -2.65
CA PRO A 65 10.37 -4.95 -1.38
C PRO A 65 10.76 -3.46 -1.49
N LYS A 66 10.87 -2.93 -2.71
CA LYS A 66 11.20 -1.53 -2.98
C LYS A 66 9.98 -0.69 -3.33
N ASP A 67 8.78 -1.27 -3.40
CA ASP A 67 7.55 -0.54 -3.62
C ASP A 67 7.12 0.19 -2.32
N PRO A 68 7.20 1.54 -2.27
CA PRO A 68 6.79 2.31 -1.10
C PRO A 68 5.29 2.19 -0.81
N ALA A 69 4.46 2.02 -1.84
CA ALA A 69 3.02 1.92 -1.68
C ALA A 69 2.62 0.59 -1.04
N ALA A 70 3.25 -0.52 -1.42
CA ALA A 70 2.97 -1.83 -0.84
C ALA A 70 3.20 -1.85 0.67
N LEU A 71 4.35 -1.32 1.13
CA LEU A 71 4.68 -1.28 2.56
C LEU A 71 3.76 -0.32 3.34
N ALA A 72 3.50 0.87 2.79
CA ALA A 72 2.61 1.83 3.43
C ALA A 72 1.17 1.31 3.56
N TRP A 73 0.62 0.70 2.51
CA TRP A 73 -0.73 0.14 2.55
C TRP A 73 -0.82 -1.11 3.44
N LEU A 74 0.25 -1.90 3.58
CA LEU A 74 0.31 -2.98 4.58
C LEU A 74 0.11 -2.42 5.99
N GLY A 75 0.84 -1.37 6.36
CA GLY A 75 0.69 -0.72 7.66
C GLY A 75 -0.73 -0.16 7.88
N SER A 76 -1.31 0.48 6.86
CA SER A 76 -2.71 0.96 6.92
C SER A 76 -3.71 -0.18 7.12
N ALA A 77 -3.55 -1.31 6.43
CA ALA A 77 -4.40 -2.48 6.59
C ALA A 77 -4.31 -3.07 8.00
N GLN A 78 -3.09 -3.14 8.57
CA GLN A 78 -2.88 -3.59 9.95
C GLN A 78 -3.57 -2.67 10.96
N VAL A 79 -3.53 -1.33 10.77
CA VAL A 79 -4.30 -0.40 11.61
C VAL A 79 -5.81 -0.65 11.46
N ARG A 80 -6.32 -0.83 10.24
CA ARG A 80 -7.75 -1.09 10.00
C ARG A 80 -8.22 -2.40 10.63
N LYS A 81 -7.37 -3.41 10.73
CA LYS A 81 -7.67 -4.66 11.44
C LYS A 81 -8.10 -4.44 12.89
N ALA A 82 -7.62 -3.38 13.55
CA ALA A 82 -8.04 -3.05 14.90
C ALA A 82 -9.57 -2.83 15.03
N ARG A 83 -10.29 -2.51 13.95
CA ARG A 83 -11.74 -2.29 13.99
C ARG A 83 -12.50 -3.58 14.23
N THR A 84 -12.03 -4.70 13.70
CA THR A 84 -12.67 -6.03 13.77
C THR A 84 -12.00 -6.96 14.78
N ALA A 85 -10.80 -6.60 15.27
CA ALA A 85 -10.07 -7.40 16.26
C ALA A 85 -10.77 -7.40 17.64
N PRO A 86 -10.59 -8.46 18.46
CA PRO A 86 -10.99 -8.45 19.86
C PRO A 86 -10.48 -7.21 20.59
N ILE A 87 -11.26 -6.69 21.55
CA ILE A 87 -11.02 -5.36 22.15
C ILE A 87 -9.62 -5.23 22.76
N PHE A 88 -9.12 -6.29 23.37
CA PHE A 88 -7.79 -6.29 23.99
C PHE A 88 -6.64 -6.30 22.98
N ASP A 89 -6.90 -6.76 21.74
CA ASP A 89 -5.90 -6.83 20.68
C ASP A 89 -5.81 -5.54 19.85
N ARG A 90 -6.85 -4.70 19.90
CA ARG A 90 -6.95 -3.47 19.10
C ARG A 90 -5.74 -2.56 19.22
N PRO A 91 -5.24 -2.25 20.45
CA PRO A 91 -4.05 -1.40 20.58
C PRO A 91 -2.79 -2.04 19.97
N GLY A 92 -2.68 -3.38 20.03
CA GLY A 92 -1.60 -4.13 19.41
C GLY A 92 -1.58 -3.97 17.89
N TRP A 93 -2.74 -4.07 17.24
CA TRP A 93 -2.90 -3.88 15.81
C TRP A 93 -2.58 -2.44 15.38
N VAL A 94 -3.07 -1.44 16.12
CA VAL A 94 -2.71 -0.04 15.85
C VAL A 94 -1.21 0.17 15.93
N ARG A 95 -0.56 -0.32 16.99
CA ARG A 95 0.89 -0.21 17.14
C ARG A 95 1.65 -0.91 16.03
N LYS A 96 1.26 -2.16 15.69
CA LYS A 96 1.88 -2.92 14.59
C LYS A 96 1.81 -2.13 13.28
N GLY A 97 0.61 -1.63 12.93
CA GLY A 97 0.42 -0.89 11.70
C GLY A 97 1.22 0.41 11.64
N PHE A 98 1.28 1.18 12.75
CA PHE A 98 2.11 2.39 12.78
C PHE A 98 3.60 2.08 12.71
N ASN A 99 4.09 1.01 13.30
CA ASN A 99 5.48 0.59 13.13
C ASN A 99 5.80 0.31 11.64
N THR A 100 4.91 -0.38 10.93
CA THR A 100 5.07 -0.63 9.47
C THR A 100 5.00 0.67 8.66
N LEU A 101 4.13 1.61 9.04
CA LEU A 101 4.03 2.93 8.38
C LEU A 101 5.28 3.79 8.64
N ASP A 102 5.83 3.74 9.85
CA ASP A 102 7.07 4.43 10.21
C ASP A 102 8.25 3.84 9.43
N GLU A 103 8.35 2.51 9.32
CA GLU A 103 9.33 1.83 8.45
C GLU A 103 9.20 2.29 6.98
N ALA A 104 7.98 2.43 6.46
CA ALA A 104 7.77 2.90 5.10
C ALA A 104 8.33 4.31 4.88
N VAL A 105 8.12 5.22 5.83
CA VAL A 105 8.66 6.59 5.75
C VAL A 105 10.19 6.60 5.88
N GLU A 106 10.76 5.78 6.77
CA GLU A 106 12.21 5.67 6.95
C GLU A 106 12.90 5.13 5.69
N ARG A 107 12.31 4.12 5.07
CA ARG A 107 12.90 3.48 3.87
C ARG A 107 12.70 4.30 2.60
N PHE A 108 11.62 5.06 2.50
CA PHE A 108 11.22 5.77 1.29
C PHE A 108 10.91 7.25 1.53
N PRO A 109 11.84 8.04 2.12
CA PRO A 109 11.57 9.41 2.53
C PRO A 109 11.28 10.39 1.38
N SER A 110 11.56 10.01 0.13
CA SER A 110 11.24 10.81 -1.07
C SER A 110 9.90 10.44 -1.72
N ALA A 111 9.24 9.38 -1.28
CA ALA A 111 7.99 8.92 -1.85
C ALA A 111 6.78 9.55 -1.12
N PHE A 112 6.10 10.50 -1.75
CA PHE A 112 4.95 11.18 -1.14
C PHE A 112 3.86 10.23 -0.66
N ILE A 113 3.71 9.07 -1.30
CA ILE A 113 2.67 8.08 -0.98
C ILE A 113 2.78 7.56 0.46
N VAL A 114 4.00 7.41 1.01
CA VAL A 114 4.17 6.91 2.37
C VAL A 114 3.64 7.90 3.41
N TYR A 115 3.84 9.19 3.18
CA TYR A 115 3.29 10.27 4.01
C TYR A 115 1.78 10.38 3.85
N MET A 116 1.28 10.29 2.62
CA MET A 116 -0.18 10.29 2.36
C MET A 116 -0.88 9.15 3.09
N VAL A 117 -0.36 7.94 2.99
CA VAL A 117 -0.99 6.76 3.62
C VAL A 117 -0.87 6.83 5.14
N ARG A 118 0.31 7.20 5.70
CA ARG A 118 0.47 7.32 7.15
C ARG A 118 -0.39 8.45 7.72
N GLY A 119 -0.38 9.62 7.11
CA GLY A 119 -1.18 10.77 7.53
C GLY A 119 -2.69 10.49 7.48
N THR A 120 -3.20 9.93 6.39
CA THR A 120 -4.63 9.57 6.28
C THR A 120 -5.01 8.43 7.23
N THR A 121 -4.12 7.47 7.49
CA THR A 121 -4.35 6.44 8.50
C THR A 121 -4.41 7.05 9.90
N ALA A 122 -3.55 8.02 10.20
CA ALA A 122 -3.45 8.68 11.50
C ALA A 122 -4.72 9.46 11.89
N ILE A 123 -5.40 10.10 10.94
CA ILE A 123 -6.68 10.79 11.21
C ILE A 123 -7.86 9.83 11.41
N ASN A 124 -7.74 8.58 10.94
CA ASN A 124 -8.81 7.58 11.02
C ASN A 124 -8.76 6.69 12.27
N VAL A 125 -7.75 6.86 13.14
CA VAL A 125 -7.73 6.19 14.44
C VAL A 125 -8.43 7.04 15.51
N PRO A 126 -8.97 6.42 16.57
CA PRO A 126 -9.55 7.15 17.71
C PRO A 126 -8.56 8.14 18.33
N ASP A 127 -9.08 9.28 18.81
CA ASP A 127 -8.27 10.39 19.34
C ASP A 127 -7.43 9.99 20.57
N LEU A 128 -7.82 8.94 21.29
CA LEU A 128 -7.04 8.37 22.40
C LEU A 128 -5.61 7.95 21.98
N PHE A 129 -5.39 7.63 20.70
CA PHE A 129 -4.05 7.30 20.18
C PHE A 129 -3.19 8.52 19.86
N LYS A 130 -3.76 9.74 19.94
CA LYS A 130 -3.07 11.02 19.74
C LYS A 130 -2.23 11.08 18.45
N LYS A 131 -2.78 10.60 17.33
CA LYS A 131 -2.07 10.53 16.05
C LYS A 131 -2.27 11.76 15.15
N ALA A 132 -3.11 12.71 15.52
CA ALA A 132 -3.33 13.94 14.74
C ALA A 132 -2.02 14.72 14.44
N PRO A 133 -1.05 14.87 15.36
CA PRO A 133 0.23 15.52 15.04
C PRO A 133 1.02 14.81 13.94
N VAL A 134 0.98 13.47 13.87
CA VAL A 134 1.62 12.69 12.81
C VAL A 134 0.98 13.05 11.46
N ALA A 135 -0.35 13.09 11.39
CA ALA A 135 -1.06 13.46 10.17
C ALA A 135 -0.72 14.89 9.71
N ILE A 136 -0.65 15.85 10.63
CA ILE A 136 -0.27 17.23 10.32
C ILE A 136 1.13 17.27 9.70
N THR A 137 2.11 16.63 10.34
CA THR A 137 3.49 16.57 9.84
C THR A 137 3.55 15.95 8.44
N ASP A 138 2.92 14.80 8.26
CA ASP A 138 2.96 14.05 7.01
C ASP A 138 2.33 14.81 5.85
N LEU A 139 1.11 15.32 6.03
CA LEU A 139 0.39 16.03 4.99
C LEU A 139 1.04 17.38 4.67
N SER A 140 1.63 18.06 5.66
CA SER A 140 2.45 19.24 5.42
C SER A 140 3.73 18.90 4.65
N THR A 141 4.34 17.75 4.90
CA THR A 141 5.49 17.26 4.13
C THR A 141 5.12 17.04 2.66
N VAL A 142 3.94 16.47 2.37
CA VAL A 142 3.45 16.31 0.99
C VAL A 142 3.31 17.68 0.30
N ILE A 143 2.76 18.70 0.98
CA ILE A 143 2.67 20.06 0.44
C ILE A 143 4.06 20.62 0.14
N ALA A 144 5.00 20.50 1.08
CA ALA A 144 6.38 20.98 0.89
C ALA A 144 7.09 20.25 -0.27
N MET A 145 6.87 18.94 -0.44
CA MET A 145 7.38 18.19 -1.60
C MET A 145 6.83 18.77 -2.92
N ARG A 146 5.54 19.07 -2.98
CA ARG A 146 4.89 19.66 -4.14
C ARG A 146 5.40 21.07 -4.45
N GLU A 147 5.62 21.88 -3.42
CA GLU A 147 6.17 23.24 -3.57
C GLU A 147 7.61 23.21 -4.10
N LYS A 148 8.41 22.24 -3.63
CA LYS A 148 9.79 22.07 -4.09
C LYS A 148 9.88 21.55 -5.52
N ASP A 149 9.03 20.61 -5.90
CA ASP A 149 8.93 20.06 -7.25
C ASP A 149 7.45 19.89 -7.64
N PRO A 150 6.92 20.83 -8.43
CA PRO A 150 5.52 20.78 -8.87
C PRO A 150 5.14 19.53 -9.68
N LYS A 151 6.11 18.77 -10.18
CA LYS A 151 5.86 17.52 -10.93
C LYS A 151 5.95 16.26 -10.07
N ALA A 152 6.48 16.37 -8.85
CA ALA A 152 6.67 15.21 -7.96
C ALA A 152 5.35 14.57 -7.52
N ILE A 153 4.26 15.35 -7.47
CA ILE A 153 2.96 14.89 -7.00
C ILE A 153 1.88 15.30 -8.01
N PRO A 154 1.03 14.37 -8.48
CA PRO A 154 -0.06 14.72 -9.40
C PRO A 154 -1.02 15.75 -8.79
N ASP A 155 -1.51 16.68 -9.62
CA ASP A 155 -2.50 17.70 -9.20
C ASP A 155 -3.75 17.07 -8.59
N SER A 156 -4.17 15.91 -9.08
CA SER A 156 -5.34 15.19 -8.58
C SER A 156 -5.22 14.69 -7.14
N VAL A 157 -4.02 14.65 -6.57
CA VAL A 157 -3.78 14.23 -5.18
C VAL A 157 -3.94 15.40 -4.21
N MET A 158 -3.58 16.62 -4.64
CA MET A 158 -3.47 17.77 -3.75
C MET A 158 -4.77 18.20 -3.06
N PRO A 159 -5.95 18.15 -3.71
CA PRO A 159 -7.22 18.46 -3.04
C PRO A 159 -7.47 17.59 -1.80
N SER A 160 -7.19 16.29 -1.91
CA SER A 160 -7.28 15.36 -0.77
C SER A 160 -6.28 15.71 0.33
N VAL A 161 -5.06 16.17 -0.02
CA VAL A 161 -4.05 16.60 0.97
C VAL A 161 -4.60 17.75 1.82
N TYR A 162 -5.14 18.81 1.18
CA TYR A 162 -5.69 19.96 1.90
C TYR A 162 -6.92 19.58 2.73
N LEU A 163 -7.80 18.73 2.21
CA LEU A 163 -8.96 18.23 2.95
C LEU A 163 -8.50 17.54 4.24
N TYR A 164 -7.60 16.57 4.12
CA TYR A 164 -7.16 15.76 5.27
C TYR A 164 -6.25 16.55 6.22
N LEU A 165 -5.45 17.51 5.73
CA LEU A 165 -4.68 18.39 6.59
C LEU A 165 -5.60 19.23 7.50
N GLY A 166 -6.65 19.81 6.94
CA GLY A 166 -7.64 20.51 7.73
C GLY A 166 -8.34 19.61 8.77
N VAL A 167 -8.69 18.38 8.39
CA VAL A 167 -9.23 17.39 9.34
C VAL A 167 -8.24 17.07 10.45
N ALA A 168 -6.95 16.93 10.14
CA ALA A 168 -5.90 16.67 11.12
C ALA A 168 -5.76 17.85 12.11
N TYR A 169 -5.75 19.09 11.62
CA TYR A 169 -5.73 20.27 12.47
C TYR A 169 -6.96 20.37 13.37
N LYS A 170 -8.17 20.14 12.82
CA LYS A 170 -9.41 20.11 13.60
C LYS A 170 -9.37 19.09 14.73
N LYS A 171 -8.93 17.86 14.42
CA LYS A 171 -8.74 16.79 15.44
C LYS A 171 -7.68 17.15 16.48
N ASN A 172 -6.72 17.99 16.14
CA ASN A 172 -5.68 18.47 17.06
C ASN A 172 -6.11 19.74 17.83
N GLY A 173 -7.37 20.18 17.71
CA GLY A 173 -7.91 21.37 18.36
C GLY A 173 -7.45 22.70 17.77
N GLN A 174 -6.90 22.70 16.55
CA GLN A 174 -6.32 23.85 15.87
C GLN A 174 -7.28 24.37 14.78
N SER A 175 -8.44 24.90 15.18
CA SER A 175 -9.53 25.29 14.26
C SER A 175 -9.11 26.34 13.23
N ASP A 176 -8.29 27.31 13.61
CA ASP A 176 -7.83 28.35 12.67
C ASP A 176 -6.93 27.79 11.57
N HIS A 177 -6.03 26.87 11.92
CA HIS A 177 -5.19 26.16 10.96
C HIS A 177 -6.02 25.22 10.06
N ALA A 178 -7.04 24.57 10.60
CA ALA A 178 -7.97 23.76 9.83
C ALA A 178 -8.69 24.60 8.77
N ARG A 179 -9.24 25.76 9.19
CA ARG A 179 -9.88 26.74 8.29
C ARG A 179 -8.94 27.16 7.17
N ALA A 180 -7.72 27.60 7.53
CA ALA A 180 -6.72 28.05 6.56
C ALA A 180 -6.37 26.97 5.52
N ALA A 181 -6.17 25.71 5.97
CA ALA A 181 -5.88 24.59 5.06
C ALA A 181 -7.04 24.33 4.09
N TRP A 182 -8.28 24.33 4.57
CA TRP A 182 -9.45 24.11 3.72
C TRP A 182 -9.73 25.28 2.75
N GLU A 183 -9.56 26.52 3.20
CA GLU A 183 -9.70 27.70 2.31
C GLU A 183 -8.64 27.71 1.21
N GLN A 184 -7.40 27.33 1.54
CA GLN A 184 -6.34 27.19 0.55
C GLN A 184 -6.65 26.09 -0.46
N GLY A 185 -7.07 24.90 -0.01
CA GLY A 185 -7.47 23.80 -0.89
C GLY A 185 -8.60 24.19 -1.84
N ARG A 186 -9.67 24.83 -1.32
CA ARG A 186 -10.78 25.33 -2.12
C ARG A 186 -10.37 26.38 -3.14
N LYS A 187 -9.46 27.30 -2.75
CA LYS A 187 -8.95 28.35 -3.63
C LYS A 187 -8.11 27.79 -4.78
N LEU A 188 -7.23 26.83 -4.49
CA LEU A 188 -6.34 26.26 -5.48
C LEU A 188 -7.05 25.26 -6.40
N TYR A 189 -8.04 24.55 -5.87
CA TYR A 189 -8.73 23.44 -6.56
C TYR A 189 -10.26 23.57 -6.48
N PRO A 190 -10.85 24.65 -7.02
CA PRO A 190 -12.27 24.96 -6.83
C PRO A 190 -13.24 23.94 -7.44
N SER A 191 -12.78 23.17 -8.43
CA SER A 191 -13.58 22.16 -9.15
C SER A 191 -13.20 20.71 -8.79
N ALA A 192 -12.40 20.51 -7.73
CA ALA A 192 -12.01 19.17 -7.31
C ALA A 192 -13.18 18.41 -6.68
N PRO A 193 -13.21 17.08 -6.80
CA PRO A 193 -14.22 16.23 -6.14
C PRO A 193 -14.29 16.40 -4.62
N GLU A 194 -13.20 16.81 -3.98
CA GLU A 194 -13.11 17.06 -2.55
C GLU A 194 -13.70 18.41 -2.10
N THR A 195 -13.90 19.35 -3.03
CA THR A 195 -14.38 20.71 -2.70
C THR A 195 -15.71 20.71 -1.91
N PRO A 196 -16.74 19.92 -2.25
CA PRO A 196 -17.94 19.85 -1.44
C PRO A 196 -17.69 19.35 0.00
N ALA A 197 -16.74 18.44 0.20
CA ALA A 197 -16.35 17.98 1.52
C ALA A 197 -15.63 19.08 2.31
N ILE A 198 -14.71 19.80 1.67
CA ILE A 198 -14.02 20.96 2.25
C ILE A 198 -15.05 22.03 2.70
N GLU A 199 -16.02 22.35 1.86
CA GLU A 199 -17.04 23.33 2.19
C GLU A 199 -17.93 22.88 3.37
N LYS A 200 -18.25 21.58 3.43
CA LYS A 200 -18.97 21.01 4.57
C LYS A 200 -18.18 21.18 5.86
N GLU A 201 -16.88 20.89 5.84
CA GLU A 201 -16.01 21.04 7.02
C GLU A 201 -15.88 22.51 7.44
N LEU A 202 -15.74 23.43 6.48
CA LEU A 202 -15.71 24.89 6.77
C LEU A 202 -16.99 25.39 7.45
N ARG A 203 -18.15 24.84 7.08
CA ARG A 203 -19.43 25.21 7.73
C ARG A 203 -19.59 24.61 9.13
N SER A 204 -18.81 23.60 9.47
CA SER A 204 -18.90 22.87 10.76
C SER A 204 -17.84 23.30 11.79
N LEU A 205 -17.03 24.32 11.49
CA LEU A 205 -16.12 24.98 12.41
C LEU A 205 -16.82 26.04 13.23
#